data_a618f9858efaf50db19960e49c18bd76
#
_entry.id   a618f9858efaf50db19960e49c18bd76
#
_cell.length_a   1.000
_cell.length_b   1.000
_cell.length_c   1.000
_cell.angle_alpha   90.00
_cell.angle_beta   90.00
_cell.angle_gamma   90.00
#
_symmetry.space_group_name_H-M   'P 1'
#
loop_
_entity.id
_entity.type
_entity.pdbx_description
1 polymer ?
#
loop_
_entity_poly.entity_id
_entity_poly.type
_entity_poly.pdbx_seq_one_letter_code
_entity_poly.pdbx_strand_id
1 'polypeptide(L)'
;MKREKRHGIERELSIKRIRSQKKYSILIVSVLLLTCTLIQIGFQMSEGLKAAYIENRKAVYGEWEQVFVDMDESSVKVAEENPFLAQTGKISIYGAIAGDYLENRQMNIGTMDETAWKLGRLEMKEGRLPENEHEIVLEYSTLRSLGYEEMLGKEITLDITPALSILEQGESKSYSYTLCGILKDYQINWEICNRHRFPTGIVTQEGGNRIGSVQDMHMLVKAK
;
A
#
# COMPACT_ATOMS: atom_id res chain seq x y z
N MET A 1 61.20 -21.10 -23.84
CA MET A 1 62.33 -20.19 -23.48
C MET A 1 62.39 -18.87 -24.27
N LYS A 2 62.07 -18.75 -25.58
CA LYS A 2 62.05 -17.46 -26.31
C LYS A 2 60.86 -16.56 -26.03
N ARG A 3 59.70 -17.11 -25.66
CA ARG A 3 58.47 -16.33 -25.43
C ARG A 3 58.49 -15.59 -24.08
N GLU A 4 59.05 -16.17 -23.05
CA GLU A 4 59.12 -15.52 -21.70
C GLU A 4 60.13 -14.33 -21.69
N LYS A 5 61.24 -14.42 -22.41
CA LYS A 5 62.19 -13.30 -22.54
C LYS A 5 61.58 -12.11 -23.27
N ARG A 6 60.68 -12.35 -24.22
CA ARG A 6 60.00 -11.28 -24.98
C ARG A 6 59.01 -10.50 -24.12
N HIS A 7 58.22 -11.18 -23.28
CA HIS A 7 57.32 -10.53 -22.31
C HIS A 7 58.04 -9.71 -21.24
N GLY A 8 59.22 -10.15 -20.81
CA GLY A 8 60.04 -9.38 -19.86
C GLY A 8 60.53 -8.05 -20.45
N ILE A 9 61.01 -8.08 -21.71
CA ILE A 9 61.52 -6.89 -22.40
C ILE A 9 60.40 -5.90 -22.72
N GLU A 10 59.23 -6.39 -23.14
CA GLU A 10 58.06 -5.53 -23.42
C GLU A 10 57.56 -4.84 -22.15
N ARG A 11 57.57 -5.53 -21.02
CA ARG A 11 57.20 -4.96 -19.71
C ARG A 11 58.19 -3.90 -19.23
N GLU A 12 59.47 -4.13 -19.43
CA GLU A 12 60.53 -3.17 -19.06
C GLU A 12 60.51 -1.92 -19.91
N LEU A 13 60.26 -2.04 -21.22
CA LEU A 13 60.10 -0.94 -22.14
C LEU A 13 58.85 -0.12 -21.82
N SER A 14 57.75 -0.79 -21.47
CA SER A 14 56.51 -0.12 -21.06
C SER A 14 56.72 0.68 -19.77
N ILE A 15 57.40 0.12 -18.78
CA ILE A 15 57.70 0.81 -17.51
C ILE A 15 58.60 2.03 -17.74
N LYS A 16 59.63 1.90 -18.60
CA LYS A 16 60.52 3.02 -18.97
C LYS A 16 59.76 4.11 -19.68
N ARG A 17 58.83 3.79 -20.56
CA ARG A 17 57.99 4.75 -21.30
C ARG A 17 57.06 5.48 -20.37
N ILE A 18 56.42 4.79 -19.43
CA ILE A 18 55.57 5.39 -18.39
C ILE A 18 56.38 6.36 -17.52
N ARG A 19 57.61 5.99 -17.16
CA ARG A 19 58.51 6.82 -16.33
C ARG A 19 59.00 8.09 -17.04
N SER A 20 59.19 8.04 -18.35
CA SER A 20 59.63 9.20 -19.16
C SER A 20 58.53 10.18 -19.39
N GLN A 21 57.23 9.78 -19.35
CA GLN A 21 56.07 10.61 -19.55
C GLN A 21 55.17 10.72 -18.30
N LYS A 22 55.79 10.91 -17.15
CA LYS A 22 55.10 10.89 -15.83
C LYS A 22 53.85 11.78 -15.80
N LYS A 23 53.88 12.96 -16.40
CA LYS A 23 52.76 13.92 -16.44
C LYS A 23 51.55 13.33 -17.14
N TYR A 24 51.73 12.68 -18.30
CA TYR A 24 50.63 12.04 -19.05
C TYR A 24 50.08 10.79 -18.36
N SER A 25 50.99 10.01 -17.75
CA SER A 25 50.56 8.82 -16.99
C SER A 25 49.71 9.21 -15.77
N ILE A 26 50.09 10.24 -15.05
CA ILE A 26 49.31 10.74 -13.91
C ILE A 26 47.92 11.27 -14.40
N LEU A 27 47.90 12.02 -15.52
CA LEU A 27 46.63 12.49 -16.10
C LEU A 27 45.72 11.33 -16.48
N ILE A 28 46.22 10.29 -17.14
CA ILE A 28 45.40 9.12 -17.52
C ILE A 28 44.85 8.41 -16.30
N VAL A 29 45.69 8.18 -15.27
CA VAL A 29 45.27 7.52 -14.03
C VAL A 29 44.22 8.37 -13.30
N SER A 30 44.41 9.70 -13.25
CA SER A 30 43.42 10.57 -12.59
C SER A 30 42.07 10.61 -13.33
N VAL A 31 42.07 10.62 -14.68
CA VAL A 31 40.86 10.53 -15.49
C VAL A 31 40.16 9.17 -15.28
N LEU A 32 40.89 8.06 -15.24
CA LEU A 32 40.34 6.73 -14.97
C LEU A 32 39.74 6.66 -13.58
N LEU A 33 40.43 7.18 -12.56
CA LEU A 33 39.89 7.22 -11.20
C LEU A 33 38.61 8.08 -11.13
N LEU A 34 38.61 9.24 -11.78
CA LEU A 34 37.43 10.10 -11.82
C LEU A 34 36.25 9.43 -12.51
N THR A 35 36.47 8.76 -13.63
CA THR A 35 35.40 8.03 -14.33
C THR A 35 34.87 6.88 -13.51
N CYS A 36 35.74 6.09 -12.86
CA CYS A 36 35.32 5.00 -11.97
C CYS A 36 34.49 5.52 -10.79
N THR A 37 34.92 6.62 -10.17
CA THR A 37 34.15 7.21 -9.05
C THR A 37 32.79 7.76 -9.50
N LEU A 38 32.72 8.41 -10.66
CA LEU A 38 31.45 8.90 -11.21
C LEU A 38 30.47 7.76 -11.53
N ILE A 39 30.98 6.66 -12.11
CA ILE A 39 30.17 5.45 -12.36
C ILE A 39 29.65 4.86 -11.04
N GLN A 40 30.50 4.75 -10.03
CA GLN A 40 30.12 4.22 -8.74
C GLN A 40 29.07 5.08 -8.03
N ILE A 41 29.21 6.41 -8.08
CA ILE A 41 28.21 7.35 -7.57
C ILE A 41 26.89 7.18 -8.32
N GLY A 42 26.91 7.04 -9.65
CA GLY A 42 25.72 6.79 -10.46
C GLY A 42 24.96 5.52 -10.06
N PHE A 43 25.68 4.43 -9.80
CA PHE A 43 25.05 3.20 -9.31
C PHE A 43 24.44 3.37 -7.93
N GLN A 44 25.15 3.98 -6.98
CA GLN A 44 24.64 4.21 -5.63
C GLN A 44 23.40 5.12 -5.64
N MET A 45 23.38 6.18 -6.44
CA MET A 45 22.21 7.04 -6.61
C MET A 45 21.03 6.26 -7.20
N SER A 46 21.26 5.41 -8.19
CA SER A 46 20.20 4.60 -8.80
C SER A 46 19.56 3.64 -7.79
N GLU A 47 20.36 3.00 -6.95
CA GLU A 47 19.85 2.11 -5.90
C GLU A 47 19.10 2.88 -4.81
N GLY A 48 19.63 4.01 -4.38
CA GLY A 48 18.96 4.88 -3.42
C GLY A 48 17.62 5.41 -3.92
N LEU A 49 17.53 5.81 -5.19
CA LEU A 49 16.28 6.23 -5.81
C LEU A 49 15.27 5.10 -5.91
N LYS A 50 15.69 3.89 -6.27
CA LYS A 50 14.80 2.71 -6.29
C LYS A 50 14.26 2.39 -4.90
N ALA A 51 15.12 2.39 -3.88
CA ALA A 51 14.69 2.13 -2.51
C ALA A 51 13.70 3.19 -2.01
N ALA A 52 13.97 4.47 -2.26
CA ALA A 52 13.06 5.57 -1.93
C ALA A 52 11.73 5.47 -2.68
N TYR A 53 11.76 5.09 -3.96
CA TYR A 53 10.55 4.90 -4.76
C TYR A 53 9.70 3.73 -4.23
N ILE A 54 10.32 2.59 -3.89
CA ILE A 54 9.62 1.44 -3.32
C ILE A 54 9.00 1.81 -1.97
N GLU A 55 9.74 2.50 -1.10
CA GLU A 55 9.23 2.89 0.20
C GLU A 55 8.08 3.91 0.09
N ASN A 56 8.20 4.87 -0.82
CA ASN A 56 7.11 5.80 -1.09
C ASN A 56 5.86 5.09 -1.63
N ARG A 57 6.03 4.12 -2.52
CA ARG A 57 4.91 3.28 -2.98
C ARG A 57 4.27 2.50 -1.84
N LYS A 58 5.05 1.89 -0.97
CA LYS A 58 4.54 1.17 0.20
C LYS A 58 3.80 2.10 1.18
N ALA A 59 4.26 3.34 1.34
CA ALA A 59 3.58 4.32 2.17
C ALA A 59 2.22 4.74 1.60
N VAL A 60 2.08 4.79 0.27
CA VAL A 60 0.85 5.22 -0.41
C VAL A 60 -0.13 4.05 -0.64
N TYR A 61 0.38 2.91 -1.10
CA TYR A 61 -0.44 1.77 -1.53
C TYR A 61 -0.46 0.62 -0.52
N GLY A 62 0.39 0.63 0.50
CA GLY A 62 0.57 -0.50 1.40
C GLY A 62 1.64 -1.49 0.95
N GLU A 63 1.79 -2.57 1.72
CA GLU A 63 2.77 -3.65 1.47
C GLU A 63 2.18 -4.87 0.77
N TRP A 64 0.88 -4.86 0.51
CA TRP A 64 0.25 -5.93 -0.22
C TRP A 64 0.69 -5.92 -1.70
N GLU A 65 0.75 -7.11 -2.30
CA GLU A 65 1.18 -7.29 -3.68
C GLU A 65 0.01 -7.54 -4.63
N GLN A 66 -1.04 -8.20 -4.12
CA GLN A 66 -2.25 -8.51 -4.88
C GLN A 66 -3.47 -8.42 -3.98
N VAL A 67 -4.62 -8.19 -4.58
CA VAL A 67 -5.93 -8.27 -3.94
C VAL A 67 -6.78 -9.33 -4.66
N PHE A 68 -7.31 -10.26 -3.89
CA PHE A 68 -8.37 -11.14 -4.35
C PHE A 68 -9.71 -10.50 -4.00
N VAL A 69 -10.60 -10.44 -4.96
CA VAL A 69 -11.89 -9.75 -4.84
C VAL A 69 -13.04 -10.72 -5.07
N ASP A 70 -14.24 -10.35 -4.62
CA ASP A 70 -15.47 -11.12 -4.78
C ASP A 70 -15.29 -12.58 -4.28
N MET A 71 -14.65 -12.74 -3.12
CA MET A 71 -14.37 -14.06 -2.55
C MET A 71 -15.55 -14.55 -1.74
N ASP A 72 -15.80 -15.85 -1.81
CA ASP A 72 -16.66 -16.57 -0.87
C ASP A 72 -15.84 -17.16 0.30
N GLU A 73 -16.51 -17.61 1.35
CA GLU A 73 -15.83 -18.17 2.52
C GLU A 73 -14.95 -19.37 2.20
N SER A 74 -15.31 -20.15 1.18
CA SER A 74 -14.53 -21.32 0.76
C SER A 74 -13.22 -20.91 0.10
N SER A 75 -13.26 -19.91 -0.76
CA SER A 75 -12.08 -19.33 -1.41
C SER A 75 -11.15 -18.65 -0.42
N VAL A 76 -11.70 -17.96 0.58
CA VAL A 76 -10.92 -17.37 1.68
C VAL A 76 -10.10 -18.42 2.39
N LYS A 77 -10.71 -19.54 2.81
CA LYS A 77 -10.01 -20.66 3.48
C LYS A 77 -8.89 -21.25 2.62
N VAL A 78 -9.16 -21.44 1.33
CA VAL A 78 -8.14 -21.97 0.38
C VAL A 78 -6.97 -21.00 0.27
N ALA A 79 -7.23 -19.69 0.25
CA ALA A 79 -6.18 -18.68 0.19
C ALA A 79 -5.36 -18.62 1.49
N GLU A 80 -6.01 -18.70 2.65
CA GLU A 80 -5.34 -18.72 3.96
C GLU A 80 -4.43 -19.94 4.14
N GLU A 81 -4.83 -21.10 3.60
CA GLU A 81 -4.05 -22.33 3.64
C GLU A 81 -2.96 -22.42 2.55
N ASN A 82 -2.87 -21.44 1.65
CA ASN A 82 -1.95 -21.47 0.53
C ASN A 82 -0.48 -21.29 0.97
N PRO A 83 0.39 -22.29 0.77
CA PRO A 83 1.77 -22.25 1.24
C PRO A 83 2.65 -21.20 0.54
N PHE A 84 2.21 -20.64 -0.57
CA PHE A 84 2.92 -19.59 -1.32
C PHE A 84 2.64 -18.17 -0.82
N LEU A 85 1.62 -18.00 0.01
CA LEU A 85 1.30 -16.72 0.62
C LEU A 85 2.01 -16.59 1.98
N ALA A 86 2.64 -15.45 2.21
CA ALA A 86 3.29 -15.13 3.47
C ALA A 86 2.28 -14.52 4.45
N GLN A 87 1.39 -13.69 3.95
CA GLN A 87 0.38 -12.98 4.73
C GLN A 87 -0.90 -12.83 3.92
N THR A 88 -2.03 -12.97 4.60
CA THR A 88 -3.37 -12.78 4.06
C THR A 88 -4.15 -11.87 5.01
N GLY A 89 -4.73 -10.81 4.50
CA GLY A 89 -5.53 -9.86 5.26
C GLY A 89 -6.94 -9.76 4.71
N LYS A 90 -7.94 -10.04 5.54
CA LYS A 90 -9.35 -10.11 5.16
C LYS A 90 -10.04 -8.76 5.32
N ILE A 91 -10.84 -8.41 4.30
CA ILE A 91 -11.71 -7.23 4.27
C ILE A 91 -13.12 -7.72 3.95
N SER A 92 -14.10 -7.30 4.76
CA SER A 92 -15.50 -7.64 4.53
C SER A 92 -16.32 -6.38 4.42
N ILE A 93 -17.18 -6.29 3.40
CA ILE A 93 -18.06 -5.16 3.13
C ILE A 93 -19.49 -5.54 3.50
N TYR A 94 -20.18 -4.69 4.23
CA TYR A 94 -21.55 -4.93 4.68
C TYR A 94 -22.59 -4.07 3.97
N GLY A 95 -22.18 -2.92 3.43
CA GLY A 95 -23.10 -2.04 2.71
C GLY A 95 -22.46 -0.75 2.28
N ALA A 96 -23.24 0.05 1.57
CA ALA A 96 -22.86 1.36 1.09
C ALA A 96 -23.49 2.45 1.98
N ILE A 97 -22.71 3.48 2.29
CA ILE A 97 -23.18 4.68 2.97
C ILE A 97 -23.88 5.56 1.93
N ALA A 98 -25.13 5.96 2.20
CA ALA A 98 -25.84 6.90 1.36
C ALA A 98 -25.27 8.30 1.53
N GLY A 99 -25.02 8.99 0.44
CA GLY A 99 -24.47 10.35 0.41
C GLY A 99 -24.07 10.75 -0.99
N ASP A 100 -23.71 12.01 -1.14
CA ASP A 100 -23.10 12.46 -2.39
C ASP A 100 -21.74 11.79 -2.59
N TYR A 101 -21.63 11.09 -3.71
CA TYR A 101 -20.36 10.42 -4.06
C TYR A 101 -19.25 11.45 -4.19
N LEU A 102 -18.22 11.33 -3.37
CA LEU A 102 -16.99 12.07 -3.60
C LEU A 102 -16.38 11.60 -4.93
N GLU A 103 -16.44 12.45 -5.95
CA GLU A 103 -15.81 12.18 -7.26
C GLU A 103 -16.21 10.83 -7.88
N ASN A 104 -17.48 10.42 -7.77
CA ASN A 104 -18.01 9.11 -8.22
C ASN A 104 -17.51 7.87 -7.43
N ARG A 105 -17.02 8.05 -6.21
CA ARG A 105 -16.61 6.93 -5.35
C ARG A 105 -17.71 6.56 -4.37
N GLN A 106 -17.93 5.27 -4.25
CA GLN A 106 -18.89 4.71 -3.30
C GLN A 106 -18.24 4.65 -1.90
N MET A 107 -18.90 5.25 -0.92
CA MET A 107 -18.52 5.12 0.48
C MET A 107 -19.09 3.81 1.03
N ASN A 108 -18.24 2.94 1.54
CA ASN A 108 -18.64 1.62 2.03
C ASN A 108 -18.34 1.47 3.52
N ILE A 109 -19.16 0.67 4.18
CA ILE A 109 -18.92 0.21 5.55
C ILE A 109 -18.41 -1.24 5.52
N GLY A 110 -17.36 -1.49 6.28
CA GLY A 110 -16.78 -2.81 6.33
C GLY A 110 -15.94 -3.07 7.58
N THR A 111 -15.34 -4.24 7.60
CA THR A 111 -14.38 -4.66 8.60
C THR A 111 -13.05 -4.97 7.94
N MET A 112 -11.97 -4.80 8.68
CA MET A 112 -10.62 -5.23 8.31
C MET A 112 -10.00 -5.98 9.47
N ASP A 113 -9.36 -7.11 9.18
CA ASP A 113 -8.56 -7.77 10.18
C ASP A 113 -7.21 -7.07 10.40
N GLU A 114 -6.50 -7.47 11.45
CA GLU A 114 -5.21 -6.87 11.81
C GLU A 114 -4.16 -7.01 10.71
N THR A 115 -4.22 -8.09 9.93
CA THR A 115 -3.28 -8.33 8.83
C THR A 115 -3.57 -7.41 7.65
N ALA A 116 -4.85 -7.23 7.27
CA ALA A 116 -5.24 -6.27 6.24
C ALA A 116 -4.83 -4.85 6.62
N TRP A 117 -5.04 -4.47 7.88
CA TRP A 117 -4.62 -3.19 8.41
C TRP A 117 -3.11 -2.96 8.27
N LYS A 118 -2.30 -3.95 8.68
CA LYS A 118 -0.83 -3.89 8.57
C LYS A 118 -0.35 -3.88 7.13
N LEU A 119 -0.89 -4.77 6.29
CA LEU A 119 -0.55 -4.83 4.87
C LEU A 119 -0.93 -3.53 4.15
N GLY A 120 -2.03 -2.91 4.55
CA GLY A 120 -2.45 -1.62 4.04
C GLY A 120 -1.61 -0.45 4.50
N ARG A 121 -0.79 -0.61 5.55
CA ARG A 121 -0.12 0.49 6.26
C ARG A 121 -1.08 1.62 6.61
N LEU A 122 -2.29 1.24 7.07
CA LEU A 122 -3.32 2.21 7.39
C LEU A 122 -2.93 3.01 8.64
N GLU A 123 -3.07 4.32 8.55
CA GLU A 123 -2.68 5.22 9.63
C GLU A 123 -3.89 5.96 10.18
N MET A 124 -4.05 5.91 11.48
CA MET A 124 -5.01 6.78 12.17
C MET A 124 -4.52 8.23 12.11
N LYS A 125 -5.42 9.14 11.75
CA LYS A 125 -5.20 10.58 11.91
C LYS A 125 -5.42 10.98 13.35
N GLU A 126 -6.48 10.41 13.98
CA GLU A 126 -6.85 10.69 15.36
C GLU A 126 -7.71 9.55 15.92
N GLY A 127 -7.69 9.34 17.24
CA GLY A 127 -8.53 8.36 17.92
C GLY A 127 -7.97 6.94 17.91
N ARG A 128 -8.86 5.95 17.90
CA ARG A 128 -8.55 4.51 17.97
C ARG A 128 -9.48 3.68 17.10
N LEU A 129 -9.16 2.41 16.93
CA LEU A 129 -10.05 1.44 16.27
C LEU A 129 -11.32 1.20 17.10
N PRO A 130 -12.44 0.79 16.45
CA PRO A 130 -13.68 0.47 17.14
C PRO A 130 -13.52 -0.78 18.02
N GLU A 131 -14.07 -0.73 19.23
CA GLU A 131 -14.03 -1.82 20.20
C GLU A 131 -15.40 -2.47 20.43
N ASN A 132 -16.46 -1.81 20.00
CA ASN A 132 -17.82 -2.30 20.14
C ASN A 132 -18.69 -2.04 18.91
N GLU A 133 -19.88 -2.61 18.87
CA GLU A 133 -20.79 -2.56 17.72
C GLU A 133 -21.38 -1.16 17.39
N HIS A 134 -21.24 -0.21 18.30
CA HIS A 134 -21.74 1.16 18.15
C HIS A 134 -20.63 2.15 17.80
N GLU A 135 -19.42 1.71 17.61
CA GLU A 135 -18.29 2.55 17.27
C GLU A 135 -17.89 2.42 15.79
N ILE A 136 -17.44 3.52 15.24
CA ILE A 136 -16.97 3.60 13.86
C ILE A 136 -15.72 4.46 13.73
N VAL A 137 -14.86 4.06 12.83
CA VAL A 137 -13.76 4.88 12.27
C VAL A 137 -14.16 5.28 10.86
N LEU A 138 -14.01 6.53 10.49
CA LEU A 138 -14.23 7.01 9.13
C LEU A 138 -12.93 7.56 8.52
N GLU A 139 -12.75 7.38 7.22
CA GLU A 139 -11.77 8.16 6.47
C GLU A 139 -12.07 9.65 6.58
N TYR A 140 -11.02 10.45 6.62
CA TYR A 140 -11.13 11.90 6.77
C TYR A 140 -11.99 12.54 5.67
N SER A 141 -11.78 12.18 4.43
CA SER A 141 -12.56 12.67 3.29
C SER A 141 -14.04 12.27 3.38
N THR A 142 -14.32 11.02 3.79
CA THR A 142 -15.67 10.52 3.99
C THR A 142 -16.39 11.29 5.09
N LEU A 143 -15.74 11.49 6.25
CA LEU A 143 -16.29 12.26 7.36
C LEU A 143 -16.74 13.67 6.90
N ARG A 144 -15.85 14.34 6.14
CA ARG A 144 -16.12 15.68 5.63
C ARG A 144 -17.22 15.73 4.58
N SER A 145 -17.28 14.75 3.68
CA SER A 145 -18.34 14.71 2.65
C SER A 145 -19.71 14.46 3.22
N LEU A 146 -19.78 13.75 4.36
CA LEU A 146 -21.01 13.57 5.12
C LEU A 146 -21.40 14.81 5.95
N GLY A 147 -20.60 15.87 5.93
CA GLY A 147 -20.86 17.11 6.63
C GLY A 147 -20.59 17.08 8.13
N TYR A 148 -19.89 16.06 8.61
CA TYR A 148 -19.52 15.96 10.02
C TYR A 148 -18.20 16.67 10.33
N GLU A 149 -18.12 17.21 11.56
CA GLU A 149 -16.91 17.79 12.10
C GLU A 149 -15.96 16.72 12.65
N GLU A 150 -14.66 17.03 12.73
CA GLU A 150 -13.62 16.17 13.29
C GLU A 150 -13.72 16.14 14.83
N MET A 151 -14.79 15.57 15.38
CA MET A 151 -15.02 15.51 16.83
C MET A 151 -15.20 14.06 17.27
N LEU A 152 -14.16 13.50 17.86
CA LEU A 152 -14.22 12.17 18.48
C LEU A 152 -15.24 12.12 19.63
N GLY A 153 -15.88 10.96 19.79
CA GLY A 153 -16.92 10.75 20.79
C GLY A 153 -18.30 11.29 20.40
N LYS A 154 -18.43 11.97 19.26
CA LYS A 154 -19.71 12.46 18.76
C LYS A 154 -20.51 11.31 18.14
N GLU A 155 -21.81 11.32 18.41
CA GLU A 155 -22.75 10.43 17.72
C GLU A 155 -22.99 10.94 16.30
N ILE A 156 -22.88 10.04 15.33
CA ILE A 156 -23.14 10.28 13.92
C ILE A 156 -24.20 9.27 13.43
N THR A 157 -25.07 9.71 12.53
CA THR A 157 -26.09 8.86 11.93
C THR A 157 -25.77 8.66 10.47
N LEU A 158 -25.69 7.41 10.04
CA LEU A 158 -25.36 7.02 8.68
C LEU A 158 -26.54 6.26 8.09
N ASP A 159 -26.98 6.67 6.92
CA ASP A 159 -27.94 5.91 6.13
C ASP A 159 -27.18 4.88 5.31
N ILE A 160 -27.44 3.61 5.56
CA ILE A 160 -26.68 2.49 4.97
C ILE A 160 -27.63 1.61 4.18
N THR A 161 -27.24 1.31 2.95
CA THR A 161 -27.91 0.36 2.08
C THR A 161 -27.11 -0.94 2.07
N PRO A 162 -27.70 -2.09 2.48
CA PRO A 162 -27.00 -3.37 2.51
C PRO A 162 -26.79 -3.97 1.11
N ALA A 163 -27.20 -3.29 0.04
CA ALA A 163 -27.01 -3.73 -1.33
C ALA A 163 -25.78 -3.08 -1.97
N LEU A 164 -24.94 -3.88 -2.63
CA LEU A 164 -23.77 -3.43 -3.35
C LEU A 164 -24.01 -3.29 -4.86
N SER A 165 -25.10 -3.81 -5.36
CA SER A 165 -25.49 -3.67 -6.76
C SER A 165 -26.21 -2.34 -6.97
N ILE A 166 -25.72 -1.55 -7.93
CA ILE A 166 -26.41 -0.32 -8.39
C ILE A 166 -27.81 -0.64 -8.93
N LEU A 167 -28.06 -1.90 -9.28
CA LEU A 167 -29.35 -2.38 -9.81
C LEU A 167 -30.30 -2.87 -8.71
N GLU A 168 -29.80 -3.21 -7.52
CA GLU A 168 -30.60 -3.61 -6.37
C GLU A 168 -30.75 -2.42 -5.45
N GLN A 169 -31.83 -1.66 -5.59
CA GLN A 169 -32.22 -0.63 -4.63
C GLN A 169 -32.71 -1.31 -3.35
N GLY A 170 -31.77 -1.64 -2.45
CA GLY A 170 -32.11 -2.01 -1.09
C GLY A 170 -32.65 -0.79 -0.32
N GLU A 171 -33.56 -1.01 0.61
CA GLU A 171 -34.00 0.05 1.50
C GLU A 171 -32.83 0.53 2.36
N SER A 172 -32.55 1.84 2.31
CA SER A 172 -31.58 2.47 3.20
C SER A 172 -32.14 2.53 4.62
N LYS A 173 -31.30 2.15 5.60
CA LYS A 173 -31.63 2.24 7.03
C LYS A 173 -30.63 3.14 7.74
N SER A 174 -31.13 3.92 8.70
CA SER A 174 -30.30 4.80 9.51
C SER A 174 -29.71 4.03 10.69
N TYR A 175 -28.39 4.16 10.86
CA TYR A 175 -27.63 3.58 11.97
C TYR A 175 -26.87 4.65 12.70
N SER A 176 -26.99 4.67 14.03
CA SER A 176 -26.19 5.57 14.87
C SER A 176 -24.92 4.89 15.34
N TYR A 177 -23.81 5.61 15.23
CA TYR A 177 -22.48 5.21 15.68
C TYR A 177 -21.81 6.35 16.45
N THR A 178 -20.92 5.99 17.37
CA THR A 178 -19.98 6.93 17.98
C THR A 178 -18.71 6.97 17.16
N LEU A 179 -18.29 8.14 16.70
CA LEU A 179 -17.03 8.32 15.99
C LEU A 179 -15.87 8.13 16.96
N CYS A 180 -15.20 6.98 16.92
CA CYS A 180 -14.08 6.65 17.80
C CYS A 180 -12.71 6.95 17.21
N GLY A 181 -12.63 7.15 15.88
CA GLY A 181 -11.39 7.48 15.21
C GLY A 181 -11.61 8.05 13.82
N ILE A 182 -10.57 8.72 13.34
CA ILE A 182 -10.48 9.28 11.99
C ILE A 182 -9.25 8.68 11.33
N LEU A 183 -9.44 8.12 10.15
CA LEU A 183 -8.41 7.48 9.35
C LEU A 183 -7.86 8.48 8.33
N LYS A 184 -6.56 8.40 8.02
CA LYS A 184 -6.03 9.05 6.82
C LYS A 184 -6.62 8.41 5.58
N ASP A 185 -6.84 9.22 4.56
CA ASP A 185 -7.42 8.74 3.30
C ASP A 185 -6.49 7.71 2.64
N TYR A 186 -7.03 6.56 2.29
CA TYR A 186 -6.31 5.47 1.64
C TYR A 186 -7.08 4.89 0.44
N GLN A 187 -8.40 4.88 0.50
CA GLN A 187 -9.24 4.26 -0.53
C GLN A 187 -8.93 4.83 -1.92
N ILE A 188 -8.71 6.14 -2.01
CA ILE A 188 -8.36 6.82 -3.26
C ILE A 188 -7.12 6.23 -3.95
N ASN A 189 -6.16 5.75 -3.16
CA ASN A 189 -4.92 5.18 -3.66
C ASN A 189 -5.08 3.70 -4.03
N TRP A 190 -6.09 3.01 -3.46
CA TRP A 190 -6.32 1.59 -3.65
C TRP A 190 -7.29 1.26 -4.79
N GLU A 191 -7.93 2.25 -5.37
CA GLU A 191 -8.80 2.08 -6.55
C GLU A 191 -8.00 1.63 -7.78
N ILE A 192 -7.77 0.32 -7.88
CA ILE A 192 -7.04 -0.29 -9.00
C ILE A 192 -7.92 -0.47 -10.24
N CYS A 193 -9.23 -0.51 -10.09
CA CYS A 193 -10.23 -0.55 -11.16
C CYS A 193 -11.57 -0.16 -10.55
N ASN A 194 -12.41 0.58 -11.25
CA ASN A 194 -13.74 1.10 -10.88
C ASN A 194 -14.77 0.08 -10.31
N ARG A 195 -14.34 -1.07 -9.82
CA ARG A 195 -15.19 -2.15 -9.36
C ARG A 195 -14.88 -2.65 -7.94
N HIS A 196 -13.73 -2.29 -7.36
CA HIS A 196 -13.35 -2.82 -6.06
C HIS A 196 -13.71 -1.81 -4.97
N ARG A 197 -14.48 -2.29 -4.01
CA ARG A 197 -15.06 -1.51 -2.96
C ARG A 197 -14.28 -1.75 -1.68
N PHE A 198 -13.46 -0.80 -1.29
CA PHE A 198 -12.81 -0.82 0.01
C PHE A 198 -13.63 -0.01 1.02
N PRO A 199 -13.64 -0.37 2.30
CA PRO A 199 -14.44 0.34 3.28
C PRO A 199 -13.82 1.71 3.60
N THR A 200 -14.61 2.77 3.54
CA THR A 200 -14.26 4.11 4.04
C THR A 200 -14.70 4.30 5.48
N GLY A 201 -15.62 3.45 5.94
CA GLY A 201 -16.05 3.33 7.32
C GLY A 201 -15.72 1.95 7.86
N ILE A 202 -15.00 1.89 8.98
CA ILE A 202 -14.57 0.64 9.60
C ILE A 202 -15.28 0.47 10.93
N VAL A 203 -15.93 -0.68 11.08
CA VAL A 203 -16.65 -1.11 12.29
C VAL A 203 -16.10 -2.44 12.79
N THR A 204 -16.52 -2.87 13.98
CA THR A 204 -16.28 -4.23 14.45
C THR A 204 -17.11 -5.25 13.64
N GLN A 205 -16.81 -6.53 13.76
CA GLN A 205 -17.61 -7.56 13.11
C GLN A 205 -19.07 -7.57 13.61
N GLU A 206 -19.26 -7.34 14.90
CA GLU A 206 -20.59 -7.20 15.51
C GLU A 206 -21.31 -5.98 14.92
N GLY A 207 -20.61 -4.85 14.77
CA GLY A 207 -21.12 -3.63 14.15
C GLY A 207 -21.53 -3.84 12.69
N GLY A 208 -20.77 -4.62 11.94
CA GLY A 208 -21.12 -5.02 10.58
C GLY A 208 -22.34 -5.93 10.52
N ASN A 209 -22.44 -6.91 11.41
CA ASN A 209 -23.56 -7.84 11.49
C ASN A 209 -24.90 -7.14 11.82
N ARG A 210 -24.89 -5.99 12.48
CA ARG A 210 -26.09 -5.16 12.68
C ARG A 210 -26.66 -4.62 11.38
N ILE A 211 -25.81 -4.37 10.39
CA ILE A 211 -26.21 -3.86 9.07
C ILE A 211 -26.84 -5.01 8.26
N GLY A 212 -26.23 -6.18 8.29
CA GLY A 212 -26.68 -7.33 7.54
C GLY A 212 -25.59 -8.38 7.35
N SER A 213 -25.79 -9.28 6.38
CA SER A 213 -24.76 -10.23 5.97
C SER A 213 -23.64 -9.52 5.21
N VAL A 214 -22.46 -10.15 5.18
CA VAL A 214 -21.36 -9.72 4.32
C VAL A 214 -21.81 -9.76 2.86
N GLN A 215 -21.67 -8.65 2.16
CA GLN A 215 -22.06 -8.49 0.77
C GLN A 215 -20.90 -8.78 -0.17
N ASP A 216 -19.69 -8.51 0.28
CA ASP A 216 -18.49 -8.68 -0.53
C ASP A 216 -17.28 -8.94 0.38
N MET A 217 -16.37 -9.79 -0.07
CA MET A 217 -15.13 -10.10 0.63
C MET A 217 -13.93 -9.93 -0.28
N HIS A 218 -12.92 -9.27 0.25
CA HIS A 218 -11.63 -9.11 -0.42
C HIS A 218 -10.52 -9.61 0.48
N MET A 219 -9.40 -9.98 -0.12
CA MET A 219 -8.22 -10.41 0.61
C MET A 219 -6.99 -9.74 0.04
N LEU A 220 -6.30 -8.98 0.87
CA LEU A 220 -4.97 -8.47 0.58
C LEU A 220 -3.96 -9.59 0.80
N VAL A 221 -3.07 -9.81 -0.15
CA VAL A 221 -2.08 -10.87 -0.04
C VAL A 221 -0.67 -10.38 -0.31
N LYS A 222 0.28 -11.04 0.37
CA LYS A 222 1.71 -10.88 0.15
C LYS A 222 2.33 -12.25 -0.04
N ALA A 223 3.08 -12.44 -1.11
CA ALA A 223 3.79 -13.67 -1.40
C ALA A 223 5.04 -13.86 -0.49
N LYS A 224 5.54 -15.11 -0.44
CA LYS A 224 6.77 -15.43 0.30
C LYS A 224 8.02 -15.02 -0.44
#